data_843ea3fd78ac6d4d2b33014449fa6843
#
_entry.id   843ea3fd78ac6d4d2b33014449fa6843
#
_cell.length_a   1.000
_cell.length_b   1.000
_cell.length_c   1.000
_cell.angle_alpha   90.00
_cell.angle_beta   90.00
_cell.angle_gamma   90.00
#
_symmetry.space_group_name_H-M   'P 1'
#
loop_
_entity.id
_entity.type
_entity.pdbx_description
1 polymer ?
#
loop_
_entity_poly.entity_id
_entity_poly.type
_entity_poly.pdbx_seq_one_letter_code
_entity_poly.pdbx_strand_id
1 'polypeptide(L)'
;MKSIGDNLKLFRLRCNLSLTDAGSKVGFSAPGLLKYERNKVNHSLDKLNKLADIYNVTLDDILRVDDTASIKFTNLRVGTSVSEAKIEKIKSLIQNKVDNYFELLNKSNIKLVNKFGVHIINTVNEAESLATKLRIFFQIPINEPIYNLIYLLEQHDIIVLTLDKSSVTEGFIGFYENINNIPVIIVPKEDDGYSQRFNVAKFLGELLIISNESNKSNLTDTFALSLLVPTKSLINEFGENRKKINFEEIDIFSKVYRVSYKNIIKKLEISNIITSSNAKYLNIYINKENKKEQYFMEEALNYNKMLYKLNALDIISDVSSYL
;
A
#
# COMPACT_ATOMS: atom_id res chain seq x y z
N MET A 1 -10.53 -18.28 -8.77
CA MET A 1 -12.01 -18.20 -8.69
C MET A 1 -12.39 -18.08 -7.23
N LYS A 2 -13.02 -16.98 -6.88
CA LYS A 2 -13.62 -16.79 -5.55
C LYS A 2 -14.83 -17.71 -5.45
N SER A 3 -14.97 -18.42 -4.35
CA SER A 3 -16.06 -19.38 -4.16
C SER A 3 -17.07 -18.87 -3.14
N ILE A 4 -18.23 -19.47 -3.07
CA ILE A 4 -19.24 -19.17 -2.04
C ILE A 4 -18.62 -19.25 -0.64
N GLY A 5 -17.80 -20.27 -0.36
CA GLY A 5 -17.13 -20.42 0.93
C GLY A 5 -16.14 -19.32 1.23
N ASP A 6 -15.41 -18.82 0.22
CA ASP A 6 -14.50 -17.67 0.38
C ASP A 6 -15.28 -16.39 0.74
N ASN A 7 -16.44 -16.18 0.11
CA ASN A 7 -17.32 -15.07 0.45
C ASN A 7 -17.86 -15.18 1.88
N LEU A 8 -18.30 -16.36 2.29
CA LEU A 8 -18.75 -16.60 3.66
C LEU A 8 -17.64 -16.28 4.69
N LYS A 9 -16.42 -16.75 4.45
CA LYS A 9 -15.27 -16.44 5.30
C LYS A 9 -15.00 -14.93 5.34
N LEU A 10 -15.03 -14.26 4.18
CA LEU A 10 -14.79 -12.82 4.06
C LEU A 10 -15.82 -12.04 4.90
N PHE A 11 -17.11 -12.27 4.69
CA PHE A 11 -18.18 -11.54 5.39
C PHE A 11 -18.18 -11.81 6.91
N ARG A 12 -17.91 -13.04 7.35
CA ARG A 12 -17.72 -13.34 8.77
C ARG A 12 -16.59 -12.52 9.39
N LEU A 13 -15.45 -12.45 8.73
CA LEU A 13 -14.28 -11.69 9.21
C LEU A 13 -14.54 -10.18 9.23
N ARG A 14 -15.29 -9.65 8.25
CA ARG A 14 -15.75 -8.24 8.24
C ARG A 14 -16.62 -7.92 9.47
N CYS A 15 -17.49 -8.82 9.85
CA CYS A 15 -18.32 -8.68 11.05
C CYS A 15 -17.57 -8.96 12.36
N ASN A 16 -16.26 -9.21 12.31
CA ASN A 16 -15.44 -9.58 13.48
C ASN A 16 -15.97 -10.81 14.26
N LEU A 17 -16.66 -11.72 13.58
CA LEU A 17 -17.21 -12.92 14.19
C LEU A 17 -16.22 -14.09 14.14
N SER A 18 -16.09 -14.83 15.26
CA SER A 18 -15.39 -16.12 15.26
C SER A 18 -16.24 -17.18 14.56
N LEU A 19 -15.60 -18.32 14.20
CA LEU A 19 -16.35 -19.47 13.66
C LEU A 19 -17.41 -19.97 14.65
N THR A 20 -17.13 -19.89 15.95
CA THR A 20 -18.06 -20.30 17.01
C THR A 20 -19.26 -19.35 17.09
N ASP A 21 -19.01 -18.03 17.09
CA ASP A 21 -20.05 -17.01 17.21
C ASP A 21 -20.99 -17.01 15.99
N ALA A 22 -20.42 -17.04 14.79
CA ALA A 22 -21.23 -17.11 13.57
C ALA A 22 -21.95 -18.45 13.44
N GLY A 23 -21.29 -19.55 13.74
CA GLY A 23 -21.86 -20.90 13.65
C GLY A 23 -23.05 -21.08 14.60
N SER A 24 -22.93 -20.67 15.86
CA SER A 24 -24.00 -20.78 16.86
C SER A 24 -25.29 -20.08 16.43
N LYS A 25 -25.20 -18.93 15.76
CA LYS A 25 -26.35 -18.16 15.28
C LYS A 25 -27.13 -18.85 14.15
N VAL A 26 -26.49 -19.75 13.39
CA VAL A 26 -27.13 -20.50 12.27
C VAL A 26 -27.28 -21.99 12.54
N GLY A 27 -26.99 -22.44 13.76
CA GLY A 27 -27.07 -23.84 14.16
C GLY A 27 -25.94 -24.71 13.56
N PHE A 28 -24.76 -24.15 13.38
CA PHE A 28 -23.52 -24.87 13.06
C PHE A 28 -22.60 -24.97 14.25
N SER A 29 -21.85 -26.05 14.33
CA SER A 29 -20.61 -26.07 15.12
C SER A 29 -19.49 -25.29 14.38
N ALA A 30 -18.49 -24.80 15.08
CA ALA A 30 -17.35 -24.14 14.45
C ALA A 30 -16.69 -24.99 13.34
N PRO A 31 -16.43 -26.31 13.51
CA PRO A 31 -15.98 -27.18 12.43
C PRO A 31 -16.98 -27.32 11.27
N GLY A 32 -18.29 -27.25 11.56
CA GLY A 32 -19.34 -27.28 10.54
C GLY A 32 -19.30 -26.04 9.65
N LEU A 33 -19.23 -24.85 10.23
CA LEU A 33 -19.10 -23.59 9.49
C LEU A 33 -17.78 -23.54 8.71
N LEU A 34 -16.67 -24.04 9.29
CA LEU A 34 -15.38 -24.12 8.61
C LEU A 34 -15.45 -25.00 7.34
N LYS A 35 -16.23 -26.11 7.35
CA LYS A 35 -16.45 -26.93 6.15
C LYS A 35 -17.23 -26.17 5.07
N TYR A 36 -18.20 -25.32 5.47
CA TYR A 36 -18.91 -24.41 4.59
C TYR A 36 -17.95 -23.41 3.94
N GLU A 37 -17.14 -22.73 4.73
CA GLU A 37 -16.13 -21.76 4.25
C GLU A 37 -15.05 -22.39 3.37
N ARG A 38 -14.80 -23.70 3.50
CA ARG A 38 -13.84 -24.45 2.66
C ARG A 38 -14.48 -25.15 1.47
N ASN A 39 -15.77 -24.92 1.20
CA ASN A 39 -16.52 -25.59 0.13
C ASN A 39 -16.45 -27.13 0.20
N LYS A 40 -16.30 -27.70 1.40
CA LYS A 40 -16.24 -29.17 1.61
C LYS A 40 -17.60 -29.82 1.75
N VAL A 41 -18.67 -29.05 1.75
CA VAL A 41 -20.06 -29.49 1.84
C VAL A 41 -20.93 -28.62 0.95
N ASN A 42 -22.06 -29.16 0.48
CA ASN A 42 -23.02 -28.41 -0.31
C ASN A 42 -23.65 -27.29 0.52
N HIS A 43 -23.78 -26.12 -0.06
CA HIS A 43 -24.39 -24.96 0.56
C HIS A 43 -25.91 -25.00 0.38
N SER A 44 -26.67 -25.08 1.47
CA SER A 44 -28.13 -24.96 1.40
C SER A 44 -28.57 -23.51 1.42
N LEU A 45 -29.54 -23.13 0.60
CA LEU A 45 -30.06 -21.76 0.51
C LEU A 45 -30.56 -21.24 1.86
N ASP A 46 -31.23 -22.07 2.66
CA ASP A 46 -31.72 -21.70 4.01
C ASP A 46 -30.56 -21.24 4.91
N LYS A 47 -29.46 -21.99 4.89
CA LYS A 47 -28.27 -21.64 5.69
C LYS A 47 -27.54 -20.42 5.14
N LEU A 48 -27.47 -20.25 3.81
CA LEU A 48 -26.86 -19.07 3.18
C LEU A 48 -27.69 -17.81 3.50
N ASN A 49 -29.01 -17.87 3.45
CA ASN A 49 -29.87 -16.73 3.85
C ASN A 49 -29.63 -16.33 5.31
N LYS A 50 -29.61 -17.30 6.25
CA LYS A 50 -29.31 -17.00 7.65
C LYS A 50 -27.92 -16.38 7.87
N LEU A 51 -26.93 -16.83 7.11
CA LEU A 51 -25.59 -16.24 7.15
C LEU A 51 -25.56 -14.84 6.53
N ALA A 52 -26.32 -14.60 5.46
CA ALA A 52 -26.48 -13.29 4.86
C ALA A 52 -27.04 -12.27 5.86
N ASP A 53 -28.12 -12.65 6.58
CA ASP A 53 -28.70 -11.81 7.63
C ASP A 53 -27.71 -11.46 8.74
N ILE A 54 -26.93 -12.46 9.21
CA ILE A 54 -25.95 -12.28 10.29
C ILE A 54 -24.77 -11.40 9.86
N TYR A 55 -24.40 -11.51 8.58
CA TYR A 55 -23.29 -10.74 8.01
C TYR A 55 -23.72 -9.38 7.45
N ASN A 56 -25.03 -9.09 7.51
CA ASN A 56 -25.65 -7.88 6.97
C ASN A 56 -25.30 -7.66 5.49
N VAL A 57 -25.47 -8.70 4.68
CA VAL A 57 -25.22 -8.72 3.23
C VAL A 57 -26.38 -9.40 2.53
N THR A 58 -26.50 -9.24 1.21
CA THR A 58 -27.50 -9.95 0.42
C THR A 58 -27.07 -11.39 0.11
N LEU A 59 -28.04 -12.26 -0.20
CA LEU A 59 -27.73 -13.61 -0.68
C LEU A 59 -26.90 -13.55 -1.98
N ASP A 60 -27.21 -12.59 -2.85
CA ASP A 60 -26.47 -12.37 -4.09
C ASP A 60 -24.99 -12.04 -3.85
N ASP A 61 -24.67 -11.27 -2.82
CA ASP A 61 -23.28 -11.00 -2.43
C ASP A 61 -22.54 -12.29 -2.04
N ILE A 62 -23.21 -13.20 -1.34
CA ILE A 62 -22.65 -14.51 -0.97
C ILE A 62 -22.48 -15.42 -2.18
N LEU A 63 -23.47 -15.45 -3.07
CA LEU A 63 -23.49 -16.31 -4.26
C LEU A 63 -22.62 -15.79 -5.40
N ARG A 64 -22.22 -14.54 -5.34
CA ARG A 64 -21.43 -13.88 -6.38
C ARG A 64 -20.08 -14.55 -6.55
N VAL A 65 -19.95 -15.36 -7.58
CA VAL A 65 -18.72 -16.03 -7.99
C VAL A 65 -18.12 -15.20 -9.14
N ASP A 66 -17.46 -14.11 -8.79
CA ASP A 66 -16.73 -13.32 -9.77
C ASP A 66 -15.38 -14.00 -10.07
N ASP A 67 -14.89 -13.84 -11.30
CA ASP A 67 -13.52 -14.17 -11.71
C ASP A 67 -12.50 -13.16 -11.09
N THR A 68 -12.63 -12.92 -9.79
CA THR A 68 -11.67 -12.07 -9.10
C THR A 68 -10.34 -12.78 -9.03
N ALA A 69 -9.29 -12.14 -9.49
CA ALA A 69 -7.94 -12.67 -9.43
C ALA A 69 -7.61 -13.07 -7.99
N SER A 70 -7.27 -14.33 -7.77
CA SER A 70 -6.82 -14.75 -6.43
C SER A 70 -5.52 -14.02 -6.11
N ILE A 71 -5.57 -13.11 -5.14
CA ILE A 71 -4.40 -12.36 -4.69
C ILE A 71 -3.44 -13.32 -4.00
N LYS A 72 -2.21 -13.34 -4.45
CA LYS A 72 -1.12 -14.06 -3.78
C LYS A 72 -0.51 -13.13 -2.74
N PHE A 73 -0.81 -13.31 -1.47
CA PHE A 73 -0.33 -12.43 -0.39
C PHE A 73 1.17 -12.60 -0.05
N THR A 74 2.02 -12.98 -1.01
CA THR A 74 3.47 -13.14 -0.83
C THR A 74 4.16 -11.82 -0.47
N ASN A 75 3.64 -10.72 -0.95
CA ASN A 75 4.18 -9.39 -0.75
C ASN A 75 3.45 -8.59 0.34
N LEU A 76 2.71 -9.27 1.23
CA LEU A 76 2.16 -8.66 2.42
C LEU A 76 3.28 -8.36 3.42
N ARG A 77 3.33 -7.12 3.92
CA ARG A 77 4.29 -6.67 4.93
C ARG A 77 3.56 -6.31 6.21
N VAL A 78 3.94 -7.00 7.28
CA VAL A 78 3.43 -6.80 8.64
C VAL A 78 4.57 -6.81 9.65
N GLY A 79 4.35 -6.18 10.79
CA GLY A 79 5.30 -6.22 11.91
C GLY A 79 5.43 -7.63 12.50
N THR A 80 6.57 -7.90 13.12
CA THR A 80 6.91 -9.23 13.68
C THR A 80 6.00 -9.71 14.79
N SER A 81 5.28 -8.82 15.46
CA SER A 81 4.36 -9.12 16.56
C SER A 81 2.91 -9.35 16.16
N VAL A 82 2.60 -9.32 14.85
CA VAL A 82 1.22 -9.48 14.36
C VAL A 82 0.84 -10.96 14.34
N SER A 83 -0.27 -11.31 15.02
CA SER A 83 -0.75 -12.70 15.08
C SER A 83 -1.30 -13.20 13.74
N GLU A 84 -1.26 -14.52 13.51
CA GLU A 84 -1.81 -15.13 12.28
C GLU A 84 -3.29 -14.79 12.06
N ALA A 85 -4.09 -14.78 13.12
CA ALA A 85 -5.51 -14.41 13.03
C ALA A 85 -5.70 -12.97 12.55
N LYS A 86 -4.80 -12.06 12.97
CA LYS A 86 -4.80 -10.66 12.54
C LYS A 86 -4.35 -10.54 11.08
N ILE A 87 -3.34 -11.32 10.68
CA ILE A 87 -2.86 -11.40 9.29
C ILE A 87 -4.00 -11.85 8.36
N GLU A 88 -4.78 -12.86 8.72
CA GLU A 88 -5.92 -13.32 7.91
C GLU A 88 -7.01 -12.26 7.79
N LYS A 89 -7.27 -11.49 8.84
CA LYS A 89 -8.19 -10.35 8.76
C LYS A 89 -7.68 -9.25 7.82
N ILE A 90 -6.40 -8.91 7.91
CA ILE A 90 -5.77 -7.93 7.01
C ILE A 90 -5.86 -8.41 5.56
N LYS A 91 -5.58 -9.67 5.27
CA LYS A 91 -5.75 -10.25 3.93
C LYS A 91 -7.18 -10.11 3.41
N SER A 92 -8.17 -10.38 4.27
CA SER A 92 -9.58 -10.20 3.91
C SER A 92 -9.94 -8.76 3.59
N LEU A 93 -9.41 -7.79 4.35
CA LEU A 93 -9.63 -6.36 4.08
C LEU A 93 -8.99 -5.94 2.75
N ILE A 94 -7.76 -6.38 2.49
CA ILE A 94 -7.05 -6.12 1.23
C ILE A 94 -7.84 -6.70 0.05
N GLN A 95 -8.24 -7.99 0.13
CA GLN A 95 -9.00 -8.64 -0.92
C GLN A 95 -10.27 -7.87 -1.24
N ASN A 96 -11.05 -7.52 -0.20
CA ASN A 96 -12.29 -6.77 -0.38
C ASN A 96 -12.05 -5.39 -1.02
N LYS A 97 -11.03 -4.65 -0.56
CA LYS A 97 -10.74 -3.31 -1.10
C LYS A 97 -10.31 -3.37 -2.56
N VAL A 98 -9.55 -4.39 -2.93
CA VAL A 98 -9.13 -4.64 -4.32
C VAL A 98 -10.31 -5.05 -5.19
N ASP A 99 -11.12 -6.00 -4.73
CA ASP A 99 -12.31 -6.45 -5.45
C ASP A 99 -13.25 -5.28 -5.74
N ASN A 100 -13.53 -4.45 -4.72
CA ASN A 100 -14.34 -3.26 -4.86
C ASN A 100 -13.75 -2.27 -5.88
N TYR A 101 -12.42 -2.08 -5.88
CA TYR A 101 -11.77 -1.18 -6.84
C TYR A 101 -11.94 -1.67 -8.28
N PHE A 102 -11.71 -2.95 -8.54
CA PHE A 102 -11.88 -3.53 -9.88
C PHE A 102 -13.34 -3.52 -10.32
N GLU A 103 -14.28 -3.72 -9.39
CA GLU A 103 -15.70 -3.56 -9.69
C GLU A 103 -16.05 -2.12 -10.10
N LEU A 104 -15.54 -1.12 -9.36
CA LEU A 104 -15.74 0.28 -9.71
C LEU A 104 -15.15 0.64 -11.08
N LEU A 105 -13.95 0.10 -11.42
CA LEU A 105 -13.36 0.26 -12.74
C LEU A 105 -14.28 -0.31 -13.83
N ASN A 106 -14.80 -1.51 -13.65
CA ASN A 106 -15.71 -2.14 -14.59
C ASN A 106 -17.01 -1.33 -14.77
N LYS A 107 -17.63 -0.92 -13.67
CA LYS A 107 -18.85 -0.07 -13.71
C LYS A 107 -18.59 1.30 -14.32
N SER A 108 -17.39 1.86 -14.14
CA SER A 108 -16.99 3.13 -14.75
C SER A 108 -16.51 2.99 -16.19
N ASN A 109 -16.43 1.77 -16.72
CA ASN A 109 -15.85 1.47 -18.04
C ASN A 109 -14.42 2.02 -18.21
N ILE A 110 -13.64 2.07 -17.12
CA ILE A 110 -12.25 2.53 -17.11
C ILE A 110 -11.34 1.33 -17.29
N LYS A 111 -10.44 1.41 -18.28
CA LYS A 111 -9.40 0.41 -18.52
C LYS A 111 -8.05 0.98 -18.14
N LEU A 112 -7.39 0.37 -17.16
CA LEU A 112 -6.02 0.69 -16.79
C LEU A 112 -5.05 -0.11 -17.67
N VAL A 113 -3.88 0.47 -17.92
CA VAL A 113 -2.83 -0.16 -18.75
C VAL A 113 -1.51 -0.10 -17.99
N ASN A 114 -0.94 -1.26 -17.69
CA ASN A 114 0.40 -1.30 -17.13
C ASN A 114 1.44 -0.82 -18.15
N LYS A 115 2.10 0.27 -17.84
CA LYS A 115 3.15 0.91 -18.66
C LYS A 115 4.55 0.59 -18.15
N PHE A 116 4.66 -0.23 -17.10
CA PHE A 116 5.91 -0.46 -16.37
C PHE A 116 6.42 -1.87 -16.61
N GLY A 117 7.69 -1.96 -17.02
CA GLY A 117 8.42 -3.22 -17.09
C GLY A 117 9.13 -3.54 -15.78
N VAL A 118 9.54 -4.79 -15.64
CA VAL A 118 10.38 -5.23 -14.53
C VAL A 118 11.85 -5.15 -14.95
N HIS A 119 12.73 -4.73 -14.05
CA HIS A 119 14.15 -4.48 -14.31
C HIS A 119 15.03 -5.34 -13.39
N ILE A 120 16.05 -5.99 -13.97
CA ILE A 120 17.07 -6.67 -13.18
C ILE A 120 18.06 -5.61 -12.71
N ILE A 121 18.14 -5.42 -11.40
CA ILE A 121 18.95 -4.39 -10.72
C ILE A 121 19.83 -5.08 -9.69
N ASN A 122 21.15 -4.88 -9.79
CA ASN A 122 22.12 -5.52 -8.90
C ASN A 122 22.95 -4.52 -8.11
N THR A 123 22.97 -3.25 -8.51
CA THR A 123 23.78 -2.21 -7.91
C THR A 123 22.97 -0.98 -7.51
N VAL A 124 23.49 -0.23 -6.53
CA VAL A 124 22.91 1.05 -6.07
C VAL A 124 22.80 2.05 -7.24
N ASN A 125 23.81 2.13 -8.10
CA ASN A 125 23.81 3.04 -9.26
C ASN A 125 22.72 2.69 -10.27
N GLU A 126 22.46 1.42 -10.50
CA GLU A 126 21.34 0.97 -11.36
C GLU A 126 19.98 1.33 -10.76
N ALA A 127 19.82 1.20 -9.43
CA ALA A 127 18.60 1.61 -8.74
C ALA A 127 18.34 3.12 -8.84
N GLU A 128 19.38 3.95 -8.68
CA GLU A 128 19.31 5.40 -8.91
C GLU A 128 19.00 5.75 -10.37
N SER A 129 19.61 5.05 -11.31
CA SER A 129 19.34 5.23 -12.75
C SER A 129 17.89 4.90 -13.08
N LEU A 130 17.34 3.82 -12.53
CA LEU A 130 15.94 3.45 -12.71
C LEU A 130 15.00 4.53 -12.14
N ALA A 131 15.29 5.05 -10.94
CA ALA A 131 14.52 6.15 -10.35
C ALA A 131 14.55 7.41 -11.23
N THR A 132 15.71 7.74 -11.79
CA THR A 132 15.87 8.87 -12.72
C THR A 132 15.06 8.68 -14.00
N LYS A 133 15.11 7.48 -14.61
CA LYS A 133 14.30 7.15 -15.79
C LYS A 133 12.81 7.27 -15.50
N LEU A 134 12.38 6.86 -14.31
CA LEU A 134 10.98 6.96 -13.91
C LEU A 134 10.54 8.41 -13.70
N ARG A 135 11.40 9.27 -13.15
CA ARG A 135 11.12 10.72 -13.07
C ARG A 135 10.96 11.33 -14.46
N ILE A 136 11.81 10.95 -15.42
CA ILE A 136 11.68 11.41 -16.82
C ILE A 136 10.37 10.92 -17.43
N PHE A 137 10.01 9.65 -17.22
CA PHE A 137 8.74 9.09 -17.67
C PHE A 137 7.53 9.84 -17.09
N PHE A 138 7.59 10.21 -15.81
CA PHE A 138 6.56 11.02 -15.15
C PHE A 138 6.65 12.52 -15.49
N GLN A 139 7.58 12.93 -16.34
CA GLN A 139 7.81 14.32 -16.73
C GLN A 139 8.13 15.25 -15.55
N ILE A 140 8.80 14.73 -14.53
CA ILE A 140 9.21 15.50 -13.35
C ILE A 140 10.63 16.01 -13.56
N PRO A 141 10.86 17.33 -13.51
CA PRO A 141 12.20 17.88 -13.56
C PRO A 141 13.09 17.31 -12.48
N ILE A 142 14.38 17.08 -12.81
CA ILE A 142 15.29 16.36 -11.92
C ILE A 142 15.54 17.10 -10.59
N ASN A 143 15.40 18.42 -10.59
CA ASN A 143 15.65 19.28 -9.43
C ASN A 143 14.36 19.67 -8.69
N GLU A 144 13.21 19.15 -9.09
CA GLU A 144 11.93 19.49 -8.45
C GLU A 144 11.44 18.38 -7.54
N PRO A 145 10.77 18.73 -6.42
CA PRO A 145 10.13 17.74 -5.57
C PRO A 145 8.90 17.12 -6.26
N ILE A 146 8.55 15.91 -5.86
CA ILE A 146 7.25 15.32 -6.19
C ILE A 146 6.24 15.86 -5.17
N TYR A 147 5.31 16.71 -5.57
CA TYR A 147 4.38 17.35 -4.65
C TYR A 147 3.31 16.40 -4.11
N ASN A 148 2.81 15.47 -4.91
CA ASN A 148 1.89 14.43 -4.49
C ASN A 148 2.23 13.13 -5.25
N LEU A 149 2.87 12.20 -4.54
CA LEU A 149 3.32 10.95 -5.12
C LEU A 149 2.13 10.04 -5.46
N ILE A 150 1.15 9.92 -4.56
CA ILE A 150 0.00 9.04 -4.76
C ILE A 150 -0.79 9.50 -5.99
N TYR A 151 -1.12 10.78 -6.07
CA TYR A 151 -1.81 11.34 -7.24
C TYR A 151 -1.05 11.09 -8.53
N LEU A 152 0.28 11.29 -8.53
CA LEU A 152 1.14 11.04 -9.68
C LEU A 152 1.06 9.58 -10.15
N LEU A 153 1.10 8.63 -9.22
CA LEU A 153 1.02 7.20 -9.53
C LEU A 153 -0.35 6.83 -10.08
N GLU A 154 -1.42 7.37 -9.49
CA GLU A 154 -2.79 7.18 -9.97
C GLU A 154 -3.03 7.72 -11.39
N GLN A 155 -2.35 8.82 -11.79
CA GLN A 155 -2.40 9.35 -13.15
C GLN A 155 -1.69 8.46 -14.18
N HIS A 156 -0.87 7.51 -13.70
CA HIS A 156 -0.11 6.58 -14.53
C HIS A 156 -0.58 5.13 -14.40
N ASP A 157 -1.87 4.95 -14.07
CA ASP A 157 -2.52 3.64 -13.99
C ASP A 157 -1.93 2.69 -12.91
N ILE A 158 -1.31 3.24 -11.88
CA ILE A 158 -0.90 2.51 -10.67
C ILE A 158 -2.00 2.68 -9.62
N ILE A 159 -2.57 1.59 -9.16
CA ILE A 159 -3.59 1.63 -8.11
C ILE A 159 -2.91 1.83 -6.76
N VAL A 160 -3.26 2.90 -6.08
CA VAL A 160 -2.86 3.12 -4.68
C VAL A 160 -4.11 3.13 -3.81
N LEU A 161 -4.14 2.30 -2.77
CA LEU A 161 -5.24 2.20 -1.82
C LEU A 161 -4.72 2.40 -0.40
N THR A 162 -5.61 2.83 0.48
CA THR A 162 -5.31 2.94 1.90
C THR A 162 -6.25 2.07 2.73
N LEU A 163 -5.72 1.46 3.80
CA LEU A 163 -6.52 0.82 4.83
C LEU A 163 -6.56 1.72 6.06
N ASP A 164 -7.77 1.97 6.58
CA ASP A 164 -7.96 2.78 7.76
C ASP A 164 -7.30 2.15 8.99
N LYS A 165 -6.79 3.02 9.87
CA LYS A 165 -6.17 2.62 11.13
C LYS A 165 -7.24 2.05 12.07
N SER A 166 -7.02 0.84 12.50
CA SER A 166 -7.90 0.14 13.44
C SER A 166 -7.10 -0.88 14.25
N SER A 167 -7.71 -1.48 15.27
CA SER A 167 -7.08 -2.58 16.00
C SER A 167 -6.75 -3.78 15.11
N VAL A 168 -7.46 -3.96 14.00
CA VAL A 168 -7.20 -5.02 13.01
C VAL A 168 -5.98 -4.70 12.16
N THR A 169 -5.83 -3.45 11.72
CA THR A 169 -4.74 -3.02 10.82
C THR A 169 -3.47 -2.59 11.56
N GLU A 170 -3.48 -2.59 12.90
CA GLU A 170 -2.28 -2.30 13.69
C GLU A 170 -1.15 -3.28 13.37
N GLY A 171 0.04 -2.76 13.04
CA GLY A 171 1.18 -3.53 12.58
C GLY A 171 1.17 -3.90 11.09
N PHE A 172 0.16 -3.49 10.33
CA PHE A 172 0.18 -3.55 8.87
C PHE A 172 1.13 -2.48 8.34
N ILE A 173 2.10 -2.89 7.51
CA ILE A 173 3.09 -1.97 6.91
C ILE A 173 2.72 -1.66 5.48
N GLY A 174 2.19 -2.63 4.75
CA GLY A 174 1.71 -2.46 3.38
C GLY A 174 1.60 -3.77 2.60
N PHE A 175 1.10 -3.63 1.40
CA PHE A 175 0.96 -4.71 0.43
C PHE A 175 1.22 -4.16 -0.97
N TYR A 176 1.84 -4.96 -1.82
CA TYR A 176 2.05 -4.62 -3.23
C TYR A 176 2.02 -5.89 -4.09
N GLU A 177 1.37 -5.80 -5.25
CA GLU A 177 1.27 -6.93 -6.19
C GLU A 177 0.86 -6.43 -7.57
N ASN A 178 1.20 -7.17 -8.63
CA ASN A 178 0.58 -7.00 -9.94
C ASN A 178 -0.68 -7.85 -10.02
N ILE A 179 -1.84 -7.20 -9.96
CA ILE A 179 -3.15 -7.85 -10.01
C ILE A 179 -3.76 -7.59 -11.37
N ASN A 180 -4.11 -8.64 -12.11
CA ASN A 180 -4.59 -8.53 -13.51
C ASN A 180 -3.62 -7.69 -14.38
N ASN A 181 -2.33 -7.85 -14.16
CA ASN A 181 -1.26 -7.07 -14.81
C ASN A 181 -1.28 -5.56 -14.50
N ILE A 182 -1.98 -5.12 -13.45
CA ILE A 182 -1.97 -3.72 -12.99
C ILE A 182 -1.21 -3.65 -11.67
N PRO A 183 -0.26 -2.70 -11.50
CA PRO A 183 0.44 -2.48 -10.25
C PRO A 183 -0.52 -1.96 -9.18
N VAL A 184 -0.57 -2.65 -8.03
CA VAL A 184 -1.38 -2.28 -6.88
C VAL A 184 -0.48 -2.11 -5.67
N ILE A 185 -0.63 -0.99 -4.97
CA ILE A 185 0.06 -0.67 -3.72
C ILE A 185 -1.00 -0.34 -2.68
N ILE A 186 -0.92 -0.97 -1.51
CA ILE A 186 -1.81 -0.69 -0.39
C ILE A 186 -0.97 -0.34 0.83
N VAL A 187 -1.25 0.81 1.43
CA VAL A 187 -0.55 1.30 2.62
C VAL A 187 -1.54 1.61 3.74
N PRO A 188 -1.12 1.56 5.02
CA PRO A 188 -1.97 2.00 6.10
C PRO A 188 -2.23 3.50 6.00
N LYS A 189 -3.39 3.94 6.48
CA LYS A 189 -3.69 5.34 6.72
C LYS A 189 -3.07 5.73 8.05
N GLU A 190 -1.88 6.32 7.99
CA GLU A 190 -1.11 6.74 9.16
C GLU A 190 -1.15 8.27 9.32
N ASP A 191 -0.75 8.75 10.51
CA ASP A 191 -0.65 10.19 10.77
C ASP A 191 0.68 10.79 10.25
N ASP A 192 1.60 9.94 9.77
CA ASP A 192 2.91 10.33 9.24
C ASP A 192 2.99 10.19 7.72
N GLY A 193 2.81 11.30 7.03
CA GLY A 193 2.91 11.36 5.57
C GLY A 193 4.32 11.08 5.02
N TYR A 194 5.38 11.29 5.79
CA TYR A 194 6.74 10.96 5.36
C TYR A 194 6.94 9.45 5.22
N SER A 195 6.50 8.68 6.21
CA SER A 195 6.54 7.22 6.18
C SER A 195 5.66 6.66 5.07
N GLN A 196 4.45 7.19 4.89
CA GLN A 196 3.55 6.80 3.81
C GLN A 196 4.23 6.99 2.44
N ARG A 197 4.75 8.16 2.15
CA ARG A 197 5.42 8.47 0.87
C ARG A 197 6.60 7.55 0.59
N PHE A 198 7.45 7.36 1.61
CA PHE A 198 8.60 6.48 1.47
C PHE A 198 8.18 5.03 1.19
N ASN A 199 7.18 4.51 1.91
CA ASN A 199 6.67 3.16 1.71
C ASN A 199 6.04 2.99 0.33
N VAL A 200 5.24 3.95 -0.14
CA VAL A 200 4.67 3.93 -1.50
C VAL A 200 5.78 3.91 -2.57
N ALA A 201 6.79 4.77 -2.44
CA ALA A 201 7.94 4.77 -3.37
C ALA A 201 8.75 3.45 -3.31
N LYS A 202 8.94 2.90 -2.11
CA LYS A 202 9.64 1.62 -1.91
C LYS A 202 8.85 0.46 -2.53
N PHE A 203 7.55 0.37 -2.30
CA PHE A 203 6.71 -0.69 -2.87
C PHE A 203 6.63 -0.60 -4.39
N LEU A 204 6.65 0.61 -4.95
CA LEU A 204 6.85 0.78 -6.39
C LEU A 204 8.18 0.16 -6.84
N GLY A 205 9.27 0.42 -6.13
CA GLY A 205 10.56 -0.21 -6.38
C GLY A 205 10.51 -1.75 -6.29
N GLU A 206 9.81 -2.28 -5.29
CA GLU A 206 9.61 -3.73 -5.12
C GLU A 206 8.85 -4.37 -6.29
N LEU A 207 7.92 -3.64 -6.92
CA LEU A 207 7.19 -4.09 -8.12
C LEU A 207 8.04 -4.05 -9.40
N LEU A 208 8.99 -3.12 -9.47
CA LEU A 208 9.78 -2.87 -10.68
C LEU A 208 11.15 -3.55 -10.68
N ILE A 209 11.67 -3.94 -9.50
CA ILE A 209 13.04 -4.46 -9.34
C ILE A 209 13.03 -5.95 -9.07
N ILE A 210 13.74 -6.70 -9.91
CA ILE A 210 14.18 -8.07 -9.64
C ILE A 210 15.65 -8.02 -9.23
N SER A 211 15.97 -8.60 -8.08
CA SER A 211 17.33 -8.73 -7.57
C SER A 211 17.45 -9.94 -6.65
N ASN A 212 18.68 -10.30 -6.26
CA ASN A 212 18.92 -11.30 -5.23
C ASN A 212 18.30 -10.85 -3.90
N GLU A 213 17.67 -11.75 -3.16
CA GLU A 213 16.92 -11.43 -1.93
C GLU A 213 17.74 -10.68 -0.88
N SER A 214 19.04 -11.01 -0.74
CA SER A 214 19.94 -10.36 0.24
C SER A 214 20.13 -8.85 -0.02
N ASN A 215 20.02 -8.39 -1.26
CA ASN A 215 20.27 -7.00 -1.64
C ASN A 215 18.98 -6.24 -1.99
N LYS A 216 17.87 -6.92 -2.22
CA LYS A 216 16.65 -6.31 -2.74
C LYS A 216 16.14 -5.15 -1.87
N SER A 217 16.11 -5.32 -0.56
CA SER A 217 15.64 -4.26 0.36
C SER A 217 16.50 -3.00 0.28
N ASN A 218 17.82 -3.13 0.15
CA ASN A 218 18.72 -1.98 0.02
C ASN A 218 18.54 -1.27 -1.33
N LEU A 219 18.34 -2.03 -2.39
CA LEU A 219 18.16 -1.48 -3.75
C LEU A 219 16.80 -0.76 -3.87
N THR A 220 15.75 -1.32 -3.29
CA THR A 220 14.42 -0.69 -3.30
C THR A 220 14.37 0.55 -2.38
N ASP A 221 15.10 0.56 -1.26
CA ASP A 221 15.30 1.76 -0.44
C ASP A 221 16.04 2.85 -1.22
N THR A 222 17.12 2.48 -1.91
CA THR A 222 17.89 3.42 -2.75
C THR A 222 17.04 3.97 -3.88
N PHE A 223 16.27 3.13 -4.56
CA PHE A 223 15.33 3.55 -5.58
C PHE A 223 14.30 4.55 -5.02
N ALA A 224 13.67 4.23 -3.89
CA ALA A 224 12.68 5.10 -3.25
C ALA A 224 13.26 6.46 -2.88
N LEU A 225 14.44 6.47 -2.23
CA LEU A 225 15.13 7.70 -1.89
C LEU A 225 15.51 8.52 -3.13
N SER A 226 15.97 7.87 -4.20
CA SER A 226 16.39 8.56 -5.42
C SER A 226 15.20 9.06 -6.25
N LEU A 227 14.07 8.36 -6.18
CA LEU A 227 12.81 8.83 -6.78
C LEU A 227 12.32 10.10 -6.09
N LEU A 228 12.30 10.11 -4.75
CA LEU A 228 11.84 11.24 -3.95
C LEU A 228 12.87 12.39 -3.91
N VAL A 229 14.15 12.06 -3.80
CA VAL A 229 15.26 13.01 -3.66
C VAL A 229 16.40 12.59 -4.59
N PRO A 230 16.45 13.10 -5.82
CA PRO A 230 17.58 12.86 -6.72
C PRO A 230 18.90 13.36 -6.14
N THR A 231 19.98 12.62 -6.35
CA THR A 231 21.32 13.00 -5.90
C THR A 231 21.73 14.39 -6.42
N LYS A 232 21.34 14.73 -7.65
CA LYS A 232 21.59 16.04 -8.24
C LYS A 232 20.94 17.19 -7.45
N SER A 233 19.73 16.97 -6.92
CA SER A 233 19.04 17.97 -6.08
C SER A 233 19.80 18.20 -4.77
N LEU A 234 20.34 17.13 -4.16
CA LEU A 234 21.16 17.26 -2.96
C LEU A 234 22.47 18.01 -3.22
N ILE A 235 23.13 17.71 -4.35
CA ILE A 235 24.36 18.41 -4.73
C ILE A 235 24.09 19.89 -4.98
N ASN A 236 23.00 20.23 -5.63
CA ASN A 236 22.63 21.63 -5.87
C ASN A 236 22.37 22.40 -4.58
N GLU A 237 21.72 21.76 -3.59
CA GLU A 237 21.39 22.41 -2.32
C GLU A 237 22.54 22.43 -1.34
N PHE A 238 23.19 21.28 -1.12
CA PHE A 238 24.19 21.12 -0.08
C PHE A 238 25.64 21.26 -0.62
N GLY A 239 25.84 21.16 -1.93
CA GLY A 239 27.16 21.04 -2.53
C GLY A 239 27.77 19.65 -2.38
N GLU A 240 28.93 19.45 -2.97
CA GLU A 240 29.70 18.21 -2.86
C GLU A 240 30.66 18.23 -1.66
N ASN A 241 30.91 17.05 -1.06
CA ASN A 241 31.93 16.86 -0.02
C ASN A 241 31.79 17.82 1.20
N ARG A 242 30.60 17.94 1.73
CA ARG A 242 30.31 18.83 2.88
C ARG A 242 30.91 18.28 4.16
N LYS A 243 31.75 19.05 4.80
CA LYS A 243 32.31 18.70 6.12
C LYS A 243 31.31 18.86 7.25
N LYS A 244 30.36 19.77 7.11
CA LYS A 244 29.33 20.05 8.10
C LYS A 244 28.04 20.51 7.40
N ILE A 245 26.91 20.00 7.82
CA ILE A 245 25.57 20.47 7.44
C ILE A 245 24.86 20.86 8.74
N ASN A 246 24.18 22.01 8.75
CA ASN A 246 23.36 22.44 9.86
C ASN A 246 21.98 21.78 9.78
N PHE A 247 21.36 21.58 10.92
CA PHE A 247 20.01 20.98 10.98
C PHE A 247 18.99 21.80 10.20
N GLU A 248 19.10 23.12 10.25
CA GLU A 248 18.18 24.06 9.58
C GLU A 248 18.19 23.88 8.05
N GLU A 249 19.34 23.55 7.44
CA GLU A 249 19.43 23.19 6.02
C GLU A 249 18.63 21.93 5.72
N ILE A 250 18.73 20.91 6.59
CA ILE A 250 17.97 19.66 6.46
C ILE A 250 16.47 19.90 6.67
N ASP A 251 16.10 20.73 7.63
CA ASP A 251 14.69 21.05 7.93
C ASP A 251 14.01 21.75 6.75
N ILE A 252 14.65 22.74 6.15
CA ILE A 252 14.15 23.43 4.95
C ILE A 252 14.02 22.45 3.79
N PHE A 253 15.04 21.65 3.54
CA PHE A 253 15.03 20.69 2.45
C PHE A 253 13.95 19.61 2.65
N SER A 254 13.76 19.14 3.88
CA SER A 254 12.70 18.21 4.27
C SER A 254 11.31 18.74 3.92
N LYS A 255 11.04 19.99 4.25
CA LYS A 255 9.76 20.65 3.96
C LYS A 255 9.51 20.81 2.46
N VAL A 256 10.55 21.12 1.69
CA VAL A 256 10.45 21.28 0.23
C VAL A 256 10.24 19.93 -0.46
N TYR A 257 11.07 18.94 -0.15
CA TYR A 257 11.01 17.61 -0.79
C TYR A 257 10.02 16.65 -0.14
N ARG A 258 9.48 16.99 1.02
CA ARG A 258 8.52 16.20 1.78
C ARG A 258 9.06 14.80 2.08
N VAL A 259 10.29 14.77 2.58
CA VAL A 259 11.04 13.56 2.96
C VAL A 259 11.60 13.74 4.36
N SER A 260 11.51 12.71 5.20
CA SER A 260 11.94 12.80 6.60
C SER A 260 13.43 13.10 6.74
N TYR A 261 13.82 13.76 7.83
CA TYR A 261 15.21 14.08 8.16
C TYR A 261 16.10 12.84 8.06
N LYS A 262 15.64 11.73 8.64
CA LYS A 262 16.35 10.45 8.62
C LYS A 262 16.65 9.99 7.20
N ASN A 263 15.66 10.08 6.32
CA ASN A 263 15.79 9.66 4.92
C ASN A 263 16.69 10.62 4.12
N ILE A 264 16.65 11.92 4.39
CA ILE A 264 17.55 12.90 3.79
C ILE A 264 19.00 12.61 4.22
N ILE A 265 19.25 12.43 5.52
CA ILE A 265 20.59 12.11 6.05
C ILE A 265 21.12 10.82 5.44
N LYS A 266 20.26 9.77 5.37
CA LYS A 266 20.62 8.51 4.72
C LYS A 266 21.01 8.72 3.26
N LYS A 267 20.25 9.54 2.53
CA LYS A 267 20.54 9.81 1.12
C LYS A 267 21.81 10.65 0.94
N LEU A 268 22.07 11.64 1.78
CA LEU A 268 23.32 12.43 1.81
C LEU A 268 24.54 11.53 2.03
N GLU A 269 24.44 10.55 2.95
CA GLU A 269 25.50 9.58 3.21
C GLU A 269 25.73 8.64 2.02
N ILE A 270 24.67 8.02 1.48
CA ILE A 270 24.74 7.13 0.31
C ILE A 270 25.34 7.86 -0.91
N SER A 271 25.00 9.13 -1.07
CA SER A 271 25.52 9.97 -2.17
C SER A 271 26.93 10.54 -1.91
N ASN A 272 27.60 10.13 -0.83
CA ASN A 272 28.93 10.61 -0.40
C ASN A 272 29.04 12.12 -0.25
N ILE A 273 27.93 12.82 -0.01
CA ILE A 273 27.94 14.27 0.27
C ILE A 273 28.41 14.53 1.69
N ILE A 274 28.06 13.66 2.63
CA ILE A 274 28.55 13.68 4.01
C ILE A 274 29.19 12.33 4.37
N THR A 275 30.05 12.34 5.38
CA THR A 275 30.64 11.11 5.94
C THR A 275 29.65 10.39 6.87
N SER A 276 29.86 9.08 7.10
CA SER A 276 29.07 8.29 8.06
C SER A 276 29.17 8.86 9.49
N SER A 277 30.28 9.49 9.86
CA SER A 277 30.42 10.17 11.17
C SER A 277 29.47 11.37 11.27
N ASN A 278 29.35 12.17 10.20
CA ASN A 278 28.43 13.30 10.16
C ASN A 278 26.98 12.83 10.17
N ALA A 279 26.64 11.77 9.42
CA ALA A 279 25.29 11.17 9.42
C ALA A 279 24.91 10.70 10.83
N LYS A 280 25.80 10.01 11.54
CA LYS A 280 25.57 9.60 12.93
C LYS A 280 25.35 10.79 13.85
N TYR A 281 26.20 11.82 13.75
CA TYR A 281 26.07 13.04 14.56
C TYR A 281 24.69 13.71 14.36
N LEU A 282 24.28 13.90 13.12
CA LEU A 282 22.99 14.52 12.79
C LEU A 282 21.79 13.70 13.34
N ASN A 283 21.83 12.37 13.21
CA ASN A 283 20.79 11.51 13.75
C ASN A 283 20.73 11.58 15.29
N ILE A 284 21.89 11.63 15.98
CA ILE A 284 21.95 11.80 17.43
C ILE A 284 21.39 13.17 17.84
N TYR A 285 21.76 14.22 17.12
CA TYR A 285 21.29 15.59 17.37
C TYR A 285 19.76 15.67 17.26
N ILE A 286 19.17 15.15 16.17
CA ILE A 286 17.72 15.14 15.94
C ILE A 286 16.99 14.42 17.08
N ASN A 287 17.49 13.27 17.50
CA ASN A 287 16.89 12.48 18.59
C ASN A 287 17.00 13.21 19.93
N LYS A 288 18.18 13.78 20.25
CA LYS A 288 18.44 14.50 21.51
C LYS A 288 17.58 15.74 21.65
N GLU A 289 17.47 16.51 20.58
CA GLU A 289 16.67 17.74 20.55
C GLU A 289 15.18 17.48 20.32
N ASN A 290 14.77 16.21 20.23
CA ASN A 290 13.38 15.77 19.97
C ASN A 290 12.72 16.57 18.83
N LYS A 291 13.46 16.73 17.72
CA LYS A 291 12.99 17.47 16.53
C LYS A 291 11.82 16.70 15.92
N LYS A 292 10.66 17.32 15.92
CA LYS A 292 9.42 16.73 15.37
C LYS A 292 9.28 17.10 13.91
N GLU A 293 8.90 16.13 13.12
CA GLU A 293 8.50 16.29 11.73
C GLU A 293 6.98 16.15 11.64
N GLN A 294 6.38 16.94 10.79
CA GLN A 294 4.96 16.80 10.49
C GLN A 294 4.71 17.02 9.01
N TYR A 295 4.16 16.01 8.37
CA TYR A 295 3.67 16.09 7.01
C TYR A 295 2.37 15.30 6.91
N PHE A 296 1.34 15.93 6.35
CA PHE A 296 0.05 15.28 6.17
C PHE A 296 0.14 14.20 5.12
N MET A 297 -0.65 13.14 5.30
CA MET A 297 -0.77 12.07 4.33
C MET A 297 -1.28 12.57 2.99
N GLU A 298 -0.82 11.91 1.94
CA GLU A 298 -1.40 12.04 0.62
C GLU A 298 -2.62 11.12 0.51
N GLU A 299 -3.68 11.60 -0.14
CA GLU A 299 -4.92 10.84 -0.30
C GLU A 299 -4.94 10.09 -1.63
N ALA A 300 -5.37 8.83 -1.59
CA ALA A 300 -5.71 8.03 -2.76
C ALA A 300 -7.14 8.39 -3.20
N LEU A 301 -7.27 9.28 -4.15
CA LEU A 301 -8.54 9.91 -4.50
C LEU A 301 -9.35 9.16 -5.56
N ASN A 302 -8.71 8.37 -6.41
CA ASN A 302 -9.40 7.74 -7.55
C ASN A 302 -10.50 6.78 -7.12
N TYR A 303 -10.29 6.04 -6.02
CA TYR A 303 -11.32 5.15 -5.48
C TYR A 303 -12.59 5.92 -5.13
N ASN A 304 -12.49 6.92 -4.28
CA ASN A 304 -13.62 7.73 -3.83
C ASN A 304 -14.26 8.51 -4.98
N LYS A 305 -13.45 9.03 -5.90
CA LYS A 305 -13.93 9.74 -7.08
C LYS A 305 -14.81 8.86 -7.96
N MET A 306 -14.39 7.62 -8.22
CA MET A 306 -15.21 6.66 -8.99
C MET A 306 -16.48 6.30 -8.22
N LEU A 307 -16.37 5.97 -6.94
CA LEU A 307 -17.49 5.58 -6.09
C LEU A 307 -18.59 6.64 -6.07
N TYR A 308 -18.24 7.88 -5.74
CA TYR A 308 -19.22 8.96 -5.66
C TYR A 308 -19.78 9.36 -7.03
N LYS A 309 -18.99 9.26 -8.10
CA LYS A 309 -19.48 9.49 -9.46
C LYS A 309 -20.51 8.45 -9.87
N LEU A 310 -20.27 7.18 -9.60
CA LEU A 310 -21.20 6.09 -9.93
C LEU A 310 -22.47 6.17 -9.09
N ASN A 311 -22.36 6.57 -7.82
CA ASN A 311 -23.52 6.82 -6.98
C ASN A 311 -24.37 7.99 -7.50
N ALA A 312 -23.75 9.11 -7.87
CA ALA A 312 -24.45 10.25 -8.44
C ALA A 312 -25.12 9.97 -9.80
N LEU A 313 -24.72 8.91 -10.49
CA LEU A 313 -25.32 8.42 -11.73
C LEU A 313 -26.36 7.29 -11.50
N ASP A 314 -26.71 6.99 -10.26
CA ASP A 314 -27.62 5.91 -9.85
C ASP A 314 -27.19 4.50 -10.31
N ILE A 315 -25.89 4.32 -10.63
CA ILE A 315 -25.32 3.02 -11.03
C ILE A 315 -25.03 2.17 -9.78
N ILE A 316 -24.73 2.83 -8.66
CA ILE A 316 -24.53 2.23 -7.33
C ILE A 316 -25.53 2.88 -6.38
N SER A 317 -26.40 2.07 -5.76
CA SER A 317 -27.41 2.55 -4.81
C SER A 317 -26.87 2.62 -3.37
N ASP A 318 -25.97 1.72 -2.99
CA ASP A 318 -25.41 1.63 -1.63
C ASP A 318 -23.89 1.86 -1.64
N VAL A 319 -23.49 3.06 -1.22
CA VAL A 319 -22.08 3.45 -1.07
C VAL A 319 -21.43 2.74 0.11
N SER A 320 -22.20 2.37 1.14
CA SER A 320 -21.66 1.81 2.39
C SER A 320 -21.01 0.44 2.19
N SER A 321 -21.47 -0.31 1.18
CA SER A 321 -20.88 -1.60 0.83
C SER A 321 -19.45 -1.51 0.27
N TYR A 322 -19.04 -0.32 -0.19
CA TYR A 322 -17.72 -0.04 -0.78
C TYR A 322 -16.76 0.66 0.19
N LEU A 323 -17.26 1.29 1.24
CA LEU A 323 -16.45 1.97 2.26
C LEU A 323 -15.94 1.00 3.31
#